data_bb309be33c7472c8a6fed22ee81f9bcb
#
_entry.id   bb309be33c7472c8a6fed22ee81f9bcb
#
_cell.length_a   1.000
_cell.length_b   1.000
_cell.length_c   1.000
_cell.angle_alpha   90.00
_cell.angle_beta   90.00
_cell.angle_gamma   90.00
#
_symmetry.space_group_name_H-M   'P 1'
#
loop_
_entity.id
_entity.type
_entity.pdbx_description
1 polymer ?
#
loop_
_entity_poly.entity_id
_entity_poly.type
_entity_poly.pdbx_seq_one_letter_code
_entity_poly.pdbx_strand_id
1 'polypeptide(L)'
;MENVVMSGPWRGAGLGGCLVLMVGCVSQPNTFTFTAELPPNFAYVATAVYTPAEGETCSVKNRRNKNIMFNREWRTQYTPDAEVTIRRTIDGCPLVIQRIELDINATYGKDRGDFSGDSANVVFRDELEEQYKRTFSDAGESTFYGECQWLFRTSGKPRILRKILDCKKTDAQGELGKSRPFSAYTLDQLPGKTVKMKITLAKEERPGWGDTWVEVPGGWKRCMGKGLEDQRAYCDGNYTDFSHFKMPDGRICTIYPGCTE
;
A
#
# COMPACT_ATOMS: atom_id res chain seq x y z
N MET A 1 -8.60 -1.25 92.30
CA MET A 1 -7.18 -0.94 92.45
C MET A 1 -6.81 -0.29 91.10
N GLU A 2 -6.86 1.02 91.04
CA GLU A 2 -5.73 1.96 90.99
C GLU A 2 -4.77 1.60 89.89
N ASN A 3 -4.43 2.46 88.91
CA ASN A 3 -4.00 3.86 89.04
C ASN A 3 -4.16 4.62 87.73
N VAL A 4 -4.49 5.88 87.92
CA VAL A 4 -4.43 7.03 87.05
C VAL A 4 -2.98 7.43 86.76
N VAL A 5 -2.61 7.83 85.50
CA VAL A 5 -1.64 8.89 85.29
C VAL A 5 -1.98 9.66 84.00
N MET A 6 -2.04 10.97 84.20
CA MET A 6 -2.21 12.03 83.20
C MET A 6 -0.92 12.34 82.40
N SER A 7 -1.17 13.03 81.37
CA SER A 7 -0.42 14.17 80.75
C SER A 7 -0.05 13.91 79.27
N GLY A 8 -0.21 14.72 78.35
CA GLY A 8 -0.32 16.15 78.17
C GLY A 8 -0.29 16.40 76.59
N PRO A 9 -0.64 17.55 76.10
CA PRO A 9 -0.90 17.76 74.63
C PRO A 9 0.39 18.08 73.90
N TRP A 10 0.72 17.30 72.88
CA TRP A 10 1.74 17.69 71.90
C TRP A 10 1.05 18.27 70.68
N ARG A 11 1.29 19.56 70.49
CA ARG A 11 1.04 20.29 69.24
C ARG A 11 2.05 19.82 68.20
N GLY A 12 1.65 18.97 67.26
CA GLY A 12 2.38 18.64 66.06
C GLY A 12 1.92 19.57 64.93
N ALA A 13 2.79 20.48 64.51
CA ALA A 13 2.62 21.30 63.30
C ALA A 13 2.64 20.40 62.06
N GLY A 14 1.48 20.22 61.42
CA GLY A 14 1.39 19.50 60.15
C GLY A 14 1.99 20.38 59.01
N LEU A 15 3.17 20.00 58.56
CA LEU A 15 3.68 20.45 57.27
C LEU A 15 2.84 19.80 56.17
N GLY A 16 1.86 20.55 55.64
CA GLY A 16 1.14 20.19 54.43
C GLY A 16 2.09 20.23 53.23
N GLY A 17 2.63 19.08 52.88
CA GLY A 17 3.36 18.92 51.62
C GLY A 17 2.38 19.03 50.45
N CYS A 18 2.32 20.19 49.79
CA CYS A 18 1.68 20.31 48.48
C CYS A 18 2.46 19.43 47.47
N LEU A 19 1.91 18.27 47.18
CA LEU A 19 2.36 17.45 46.03
C LEU A 19 1.94 18.20 44.78
N VAL A 20 2.84 19.00 44.22
CA VAL A 20 2.67 19.61 42.86
C VAL A 20 2.84 18.45 41.90
N LEU A 21 1.70 17.89 41.41
CA LEU A 21 1.69 17.03 40.27
C LEU A 21 2.11 17.85 39.07
N MET A 22 3.39 17.77 38.67
CA MET A 22 3.88 18.25 37.42
C MET A 22 3.21 17.42 36.33
N VAL A 23 2.05 17.84 35.82
CA VAL A 23 1.50 17.34 34.59
C VAL A 23 2.37 17.88 33.48
N GLY A 24 3.41 17.15 33.15
CA GLY A 24 4.22 17.42 31.96
C GLY A 24 3.30 17.34 30.74
N CYS A 25 3.12 18.46 30.02
CA CYS A 25 2.52 18.45 28.71
C CYS A 25 3.43 17.59 27.79
N VAL A 26 3.12 16.32 27.65
CA VAL A 26 3.74 15.50 26.60
C VAL A 26 3.18 16.01 25.29
N SER A 27 3.98 16.76 24.53
CA SER A 27 3.59 17.16 23.18
C SER A 27 3.45 15.91 22.33
N GLN A 28 2.33 15.76 21.65
CA GLN A 28 2.14 14.66 20.72
C GLN A 28 3.19 14.74 19.60
N PRO A 29 3.75 13.59 19.16
CA PRO A 29 4.69 13.57 18.06
C PRO A 29 4.03 14.09 16.79
N ASN A 30 4.77 14.89 16.02
CA ASN A 30 4.31 15.43 14.73
C ASN A 30 4.61 14.46 13.57
N THR A 31 4.71 13.17 13.87
CA THR A 31 5.06 12.12 12.91
C THR A 31 4.24 10.86 13.15
N PHE A 32 4.14 10.05 12.12
CA PHE A 32 3.67 8.66 12.17
C PHE A 32 4.58 7.79 11.31
N THR A 33 4.55 6.48 11.52
CA THR A 33 5.30 5.51 10.72
C THR A 33 4.42 4.96 9.60
N PHE A 34 4.95 4.93 8.38
CA PHE A 34 4.37 4.17 7.29
C PHE A 34 5.25 2.95 6.99
N THR A 35 4.66 1.76 6.91
CA THR A 35 5.37 0.51 6.61
C THR A 35 4.59 -0.34 5.61
N ALA A 36 5.26 -1.34 5.00
CA ALA A 36 4.60 -2.26 4.09
C ALA A 36 5.15 -3.69 4.23
N GLU A 37 4.25 -4.64 4.06
CA GLU A 37 4.53 -6.07 3.91
C GLU A 37 4.15 -6.47 2.49
N LEU A 38 5.14 -6.91 1.70
CA LEU A 38 5.00 -7.19 0.29
C LEU A 38 5.45 -8.62 -0.04
N PRO A 39 4.89 -9.25 -1.09
CA PRO A 39 5.39 -10.53 -1.60
C PRO A 39 6.84 -10.42 -2.11
N PRO A 40 7.55 -11.55 -2.28
CA PRO A 40 8.84 -11.59 -2.95
C PRO A 40 8.79 -10.94 -4.35
N ASN A 41 9.87 -10.29 -4.76
CA ASN A 41 10.01 -9.59 -6.03
C ASN A 41 9.10 -8.35 -6.20
N PHE A 42 8.55 -7.86 -5.10
CA PHE A 42 7.83 -6.59 -5.07
C PHE A 42 8.68 -5.49 -4.44
N ALA A 43 8.41 -4.27 -4.86
CA ALA A 43 8.92 -3.05 -4.24
C ALA A 43 7.85 -1.96 -4.33
N TYR A 44 7.98 -0.89 -3.54
CA TYR A 44 7.11 0.26 -3.68
C TYR A 44 7.88 1.57 -3.54
N VAL A 45 7.30 2.64 -4.05
CA VAL A 45 7.73 4.01 -3.82
C VAL A 45 6.58 4.74 -3.14
N ALA A 46 6.85 5.34 -1.99
CA ALA A 46 5.90 6.18 -1.30
C ALA A 46 6.22 7.66 -1.55
N THR A 47 5.21 8.44 -1.93
CA THR A 47 5.31 9.87 -2.10
C THR A 47 4.32 10.56 -1.16
N ALA A 48 4.82 11.25 -0.14
CA ALA A 48 3.99 12.08 0.72
C ALA A 48 3.63 13.39 0.00
N VAL A 49 2.35 13.68 -0.10
CA VAL A 49 1.81 14.89 -0.73
C VAL A 49 1.22 15.78 0.35
N TYR A 50 1.67 17.04 0.35
CA TYR A 50 1.25 18.05 1.31
C TYR A 50 0.44 19.14 0.62
N THR A 51 -0.46 19.76 1.38
CA THR A 51 -1.21 20.95 0.97
C THR A 51 -1.04 22.05 2.01
N PRO A 52 -1.25 23.32 1.67
CA PRO A 52 -1.38 24.36 2.68
C PRO A 52 -2.39 23.95 3.77
N ALA A 53 -2.08 24.27 5.01
CA ALA A 53 -2.97 24.03 6.12
C ALA A 53 -4.29 24.81 5.92
N GLU A 54 -5.34 24.42 6.61
CA GLU A 54 -6.63 25.08 6.53
C GLU A 54 -6.50 26.60 6.84
N GLY A 55 -7.15 27.42 6.01
CA GLY A 55 -7.08 28.87 6.10
C GLY A 55 -5.85 29.53 5.47
N GLU A 56 -4.85 28.75 5.05
CA GLU A 56 -3.62 29.26 4.42
C GLU A 56 -3.79 29.46 2.91
N THR A 57 -3.36 30.59 2.39
CA THR A 57 -3.42 30.92 0.96
C THR A 57 -2.08 30.85 0.25
N CYS A 58 -1.02 30.47 0.97
CA CYS A 58 0.32 30.35 0.42
C CYS A 58 0.45 29.21 -0.59
N SER A 59 1.42 29.30 -1.50
CA SER A 59 1.73 28.24 -2.46
C SER A 59 3.20 27.84 -2.38
N VAL A 60 3.45 26.54 -2.50
CA VAL A 60 4.79 25.98 -2.55
C VAL A 60 5.03 25.29 -3.89
N LYS A 61 6.17 25.56 -4.53
CA LYS A 61 6.47 25.07 -5.89
C LYS A 61 6.56 23.54 -5.97
N ASN A 62 7.00 22.86 -4.91
CA ASN A 62 7.09 21.39 -4.85
C ASN A 62 6.22 20.83 -3.74
N ARG A 63 4.97 20.48 -4.09
CA ARG A 63 4.02 19.86 -3.15
C ARG A 63 4.31 18.39 -2.87
N ARG A 64 5.19 17.76 -3.64
CA ARG A 64 5.56 16.36 -3.49
C ARG A 64 6.88 16.25 -2.77
N ASN A 65 6.86 15.72 -1.57
CA ASN A 65 8.06 15.29 -0.91
C ASN A 65 8.23 13.79 -1.16
N LYS A 66 9.22 13.45 -1.97
CA LYS A 66 9.62 12.04 -2.08
C LYS A 66 10.36 11.68 -0.79
N ASN A 67 9.61 11.30 0.20
CA ASN A 67 10.19 10.64 1.32
C ASN A 67 10.51 9.24 0.92
N ILE A 68 11.66 9.03 0.28
CA ILE A 68 12.08 7.98 0.44
C ILE A 68 12.05 6.94 -0.17
N MET A 69 12.72 6.48 -0.25
CA MET A 69 13.07 5.57 0.35
C MET A 69 13.32 4.36 -0.22
N PHE A 70 13.11 4.11 -1.42
CA PHE A 70 13.25 2.77 -1.80
C PHE A 70 14.07 2.71 -3.02
N ASN A 71 15.23 2.19 -2.89
CA ASN A 71 15.90 1.58 -4.01
C ASN A 71 14.88 0.73 -4.73
N ARG A 72 14.66 0.97 -6.01
CA ARG A 72 13.92 0.06 -6.90
C ARG A 72 14.70 -1.26 -7.08
N GLU A 73 15.34 -1.74 -6.06
CA GLU A 73 15.95 -3.05 -6.04
C GLU A 73 14.88 -4.06 -5.72
N TRP A 74 14.74 -5.00 -6.62
CA TRP A 74 13.85 -6.14 -6.43
C TRP A 74 14.41 -7.01 -5.32
N ARG A 75 13.71 -7.06 -4.21
CA ARG A 75 14.14 -7.81 -3.03
C ARG A 75 13.17 -8.93 -2.75
N THR A 76 13.71 -10.06 -2.30
CA THR A 76 12.89 -11.18 -1.83
C THR A 76 12.23 -10.89 -0.49
N GLN A 77 12.78 -9.95 0.28
CA GLN A 77 12.22 -9.47 1.54
C GLN A 77 12.39 -7.95 1.62
N TYR A 78 11.32 -7.29 1.96
CA TYR A 78 11.27 -5.85 2.00
C TYR A 78 10.63 -5.35 3.30
N THR A 79 11.38 -4.61 4.10
CA THR A 79 10.89 -4.04 5.36
C THR A 79 11.40 -2.62 5.52
N PRO A 80 10.86 -1.65 4.79
CA PRO A 80 11.19 -0.29 5.08
C PRO A 80 10.12 0.33 5.96
N ASP A 81 10.55 0.98 6.98
CA ASP A 81 9.75 1.87 7.79
C ASP A 81 10.13 3.31 7.46
N ALA A 82 9.14 4.12 7.23
CA ALA A 82 9.33 5.52 6.96
C ALA A 82 8.62 6.37 8.01
N GLU A 83 9.38 7.21 8.68
CA GLU A 83 8.80 8.26 9.50
C GLU A 83 8.26 9.38 8.60
N VAL A 84 6.98 9.69 8.72
CA VAL A 84 6.27 10.66 7.91
C VAL A 84 5.83 11.83 8.78
N THR A 85 6.26 13.03 8.43
CA THR A 85 5.87 14.26 9.12
C THR A 85 4.42 14.61 8.80
N ILE A 86 3.62 14.93 9.81
CA ILE A 86 2.20 15.30 9.65
C ILE A 86 2.07 16.76 9.21
N ARG A 87 2.71 17.67 9.92
CA ARG A 87 2.71 19.12 9.65
C ARG A 87 4.12 19.64 9.48
N ARG A 88 4.35 20.50 8.49
CA ARG A 88 5.66 21.06 8.19
C ARG A 88 5.51 22.45 7.60
N THR A 89 6.55 23.28 7.74
CA THR A 89 6.60 24.60 7.10
C THR A 89 7.67 24.58 6.01
N ILE A 90 7.33 25.02 4.80
CA ILE A 90 8.25 25.19 3.68
C ILE A 90 8.11 26.61 3.15
N ASP A 91 9.21 27.35 3.06
CA ASP A 91 9.25 28.74 2.59
C ASP A 91 8.24 29.65 3.31
N GLY A 92 8.07 29.43 4.61
CA GLY A 92 7.11 30.16 5.44
C GLY A 92 5.65 29.72 5.29
N CYS A 93 5.37 28.73 4.44
CA CYS A 93 4.02 28.20 4.22
C CYS A 93 3.78 26.97 5.12
N PRO A 94 2.82 27.03 6.05
CA PRO A 94 2.40 25.88 6.83
C PRO A 94 1.70 24.85 5.94
N LEU A 95 2.18 23.62 5.97
CA LEU A 95 1.66 22.51 5.19
C LEU A 95 1.20 21.36 6.10
N VAL A 96 0.18 20.66 5.65
CA VAL A 96 -0.31 19.44 6.27
C VAL A 96 -0.32 18.30 5.25
N ILE A 97 -0.02 17.08 5.69
CA ILE A 97 -0.08 15.92 4.83
C ILE A 97 -1.52 15.69 4.35
N GLN A 98 -1.69 15.46 3.04
CA GLN A 98 -2.98 15.20 2.43
C GLN A 98 -3.13 13.72 2.05
N ARG A 99 -2.06 13.10 1.55
CA ARG A 99 -2.06 11.70 1.16
C ARG A 99 -0.64 11.15 1.00
N ILE A 100 -0.55 9.83 0.99
CA ILE A 100 0.60 9.10 0.46
C ILE A 100 0.16 8.42 -0.83
N GLU A 101 0.85 8.73 -1.93
CA GLU A 101 0.74 8.00 -3.20
C GLU A 101 1.76 6.86 -3.18
N LEU A 102 1.33 5.66 -3.53
CA LEU A 102 2.14 4.45 -3.51
C LEU A 102 2.21 3.85 -4.92
N ASP A 103 3.39 3.79 -5.50
CA ASP A 103 3.66 3.05 -6.73
C ASP A 103 4.15 1.65 -6.35
N ILE A 104 3.31 0.64 -6.53
CA ILE A 104 3.66 -0.77 -6.30
C ILE A 104 4.25 -1.30 -7.59
N ASN A 105 5.43 -1.91 -7.52
CA ASN A 105 6.12 -2.48 -8.66
C ASN A 105 6.48 -3.95 -8.36
N ALA A 106 6.40 -4.81 -9.37
CA ALA A 106 6.79 -6.21 -9.25
C ALA A 106 7.46 -6.70 -10.53
N THR A 107 8.39 -7.66 -10.39
CA THR A 107 9.01 -8.32 -11.54
C THR A 107 8.52 -9.76 -11.69
N TYR A 108 8.38 -10.21 -12.93
CA TYR A 108 7.94 -11.55 -13.28
C TYR A 108 8.99 -12.32 -14.10
N GLY A 109 10.12 -11.73 -14.38
CA GLY A 109 11.21 -12.32 -15.15
C GLY A 109 12.56 -11.70 -14.81
N LYS A 110 13.59 -12.05 -15.57
CA LYS A 110 14.97 -11.62 -15.34
C LYS A 110 15.36 -10.40 -16.18
N ASP A 111 14.66 -10.16 -17.28
CA ASP A 111 14.98 -9.08 -18.19
C ASP A 111 14.50 -7.73 -17.61
N ARG A 112 15.24 -6.69 -17.97
CA ARG A 112 14.93 -5.32 -17.49
C ARG A 112 13.50 -4.86 -17.80
N GLY A 113 12.86 -5.43 -18.83
CA GLY A 113 11.49 -5.14 -19.23
C GLY A 113 10.43 -6.02 -18.59
N ASP A 114 10.82 -7.02 -17.77
CA ASP A 114 9.90 -7.99 -17.17
C ASP A 114 9.37 -7.50 -15.83
N PHE A 115 8.81 -6.31 -15.82
CA PHE A 115 8.18 -5.73 -14.64
C PHE A 115 6.86 -5.06 -15.01
N SER A 116 6.02 -4.89 -14.03
CA SER A 116 4.82 -4.07 -14.11
C SER A 116 4.52 -3.45 -12.76
N GLY A 117 3.64 -2.47 -12.75
CA GLY A 117 3.26 -1.80 -11.53
C GLY A 117 1.78 -1.44 -11.49
N ASP A 118 1.32 -1.18 -10.29
CA ASP A 118 0.02 -0.60 -9.97
C ASP A 118 0.18 0.37 -8.80
N SER A 119 -0.90 0.93 -8.29
CA SER A 119 -0.85 1.95 -7.26
C SER A 119 -1.78 1.65 -6.09
N ALA A 120 -1.44 2.26 -4.96
CA ALA A 120 -2.29 2.34 -3.78
C ALA A 120 -2.26 3.77 -3.21
N ASN A 121 -3.20 4.09 -2.33
CA ASN A 121 -3.24 5.41 -1.73
C ASN A 121 -3.64 5.34 -0.25
N VAL A 122 -3.04 6.23 0.54
CA VAL A 122 -3.52 6.55 1.89
C VAL A 122 -3.88 8.03 1.93
N VAL A 123 -5.07 8.35 2.38
CA VAL A 123 -5.60 9.72 2.38
C VAL A 123 -5.79 10.20 3.82
N PHE A 124 -5.47 11.47 4.06
CA PHE A 124 -5.60 12.12 5.36
C PHE A 124 -6.56 13.31 5.25
N ARG A 125 -7.44 13.47 6.24
CA ARG A 125 -8.45 14.53 6.31
C ARG A 125 -8.55 15.03 7.74
N ASP A 126 -9.08 16.22 7.91
CA ASP A 126 -9.43 16.73 9.24
C ASP A 126 -10.62 15.95 9.80
N GLU A 127 -11.61 15.66 8.94
CA GLU A 127 -12.79 14.89 9.29
C GLU A 127 -13.06 13.77 8.27
N LEU A 128 -13.63 12.67 8.71
CA LEU A 128 -14.12 11.56 7.91
C LEU A 128 -15.48 11.11 8.45
N GLU A 129 -16.38 10.72 7.54
CA GLU A 129 -17.59 10.01 7.94
C GLU A 129 -17.22 8.69 8.64
N GLU A 130 -17.99 8.31 9.67
CA GLU A 130 -17.69 7.15 10.52
C GLU A 130 -17.45 5.85 9.73
N GLN A 131 -18.18 5.64 8.64
CA GLN A 131 -18.04 4.46 7.78
C GLN A 131 -16.67 4.37 7.07
N TYR A 132 -15.93 5.48 6.96
CA TYR A 132 -14.61 5.53 6.33
C TYR A 132 -13.48 5.59 7.33
N LYS A 133 -13.77 5.87 8.60
CA LYS A 133 -12.74 5.91 9.64
C LYS A 133 -12.14 4.54 9.86
N ARG A 134 -10.81 4.50 9.91
CA ARG A 134 -10.07 3.34 10.33
C ARG A 134 -9.69 3.46 11.80
N THR A 135 -9.64 2.33 12.47
CA THR A 135 -9.19 2.25 13.85
C THR A 135 -7.74 1.79 13.92
N PHE A 136 -7.06 2.22 14.96
CA PHE A 136 -5.76 1.69 15.34
C PHE A 136 -5.96 0.67 16.45
N SER A 137 -5.16 -0.39 16.44
CA SER A 137 -5.09 -1.37 17.53
C SER A 137 -4.52 -0.73 18.80
N ASP A 138 -4.57 -1.45 19.92
CA ASP A 138 -3.93 -1.02 21.18
C ASP A 138 -2.42 -0.81 21.03
N ALA A 139 -1.78 -1.55 20.11
CA ALA A 139 -0.38 -1.36 19.75
C ALA A 139 -0.13 -0.10 18.88
N GLY A 140 -1.19 0.63 18.49
CA GLY A 140 -1.07 1.82 17.65
C GLY A 140 -0.84 1.53 16.18
N GLU A 141 -1.13 0.33 15.69
CA GLU A 141 -1.02 -0.06 14.28
C GLU A 141 -2.40 -0.16 13.62
N SER A 142 -2.51 0.32 12.40
CA SER A 142 -3.67 0.11 11.52
C SER A 142 -3.20 -0.42 10.17
N THR A 143 -3.71 -1.60 9.80
CA THR A 143 -3.33 -2.29 8.56
C THR A 143 -4.44 -2.18 7.51
N PHE A 144 -4.08 -1.82 6.28
CA PHE A 144 -4.94 -1.97 5.13
C PHE A 144 -4.37 -2.99 4.16
N TYR A 145 -5.26 -3.65 3.43
CA TYR A 145 -4.94 -4.86 2.69
C TYR A 145 -5.19 -4.69 1.20
N GLY A 146 -4.44 -5.45 0.41
CA GLY A 146 -4.67 -5.62 -1.00
C GLY A 146 -4.12 -6.95 -1.51
N GLU A 147 -4.68 -7.40 -2.61
CA GLU A 147 -4.17 -8.52 -3.38
C GLU A 147 -3.83 -8.05 -4.79
N CYS A 148 -2.64 -8.38 -5.25
CA CYS A 148 -2.22 -8.17 -6.63
C CYS A 148 -2.33 -9.47 -7.40
N GLN A 149 -2.72 -9.37 -8.67
CA GLN A 149 -2.79 -10.50 -9.58
C GLN A 149 -2.00 -10.20 -10.85
N TRP A 150 -1.28 -11.19 -11.36
CA TRP A 150 -0.68 -11.10 -12.67
C TRP A 150 -1.72 -11.36 -13.75
N LEU A 151 -1.84 -10.39 -14.66
CA LEU A 151 -2.66 -10.50 -15.85
C LEU A 151 -1.74 -10.64 -17.06
N PHE A 152 -1.84 -11.74 -17.79
CA PHE A 152 -1.00 -11.98 -18.95
C PHE A 152 -1.65 -11.52 -20.25
N ARG A 153 -0.81 -11.08 -21.18
CA ARG A 153 -1.18 -10.66 -22.54
C ARG A 153 -0.04 -10.87 -23.48
N THR A 154 -0.27 -10.72 -24.78
CA THR A 154 0.80 -10.65 -25.76
C THR A 154 0.98 -9.22 -26.29
N SER A 155 2.18 -8.91 -26.75
CA SER A 155 2.58 -7.60 -27.28
C SER A 155 3.42 -7.75 -28.54
N GLY A 156 3.19 -6.88 -29.52
CA GLY A 156 3.93 -6.85 -30.78
C GLY A 156 3.63 -8.00 -31.74
N LYS A 157 4.20 -7.95 -32.95
CA LYS A 157 4.03 -8.99 -34.00
C LYS A 157 4.50 -10.38 -33.57
N PRO A 158 5.62 -10.53 -32.83
CA PRO A 158 6.05 -11.83 -32.32
C PRO A 158 5.16 -12.38 -31.21
N ARG A 159 4.13 -11.62 -30.80
CA ARG A 159 3.24 -11.99 -29.67
C ARG A 159 4.03 -12.33 -28.43
N ILE A 160 4.96 -11.46 -28.02
CA ILE A 160 5.75 -11.65 -26.82
C ILE A 160 4.83 -11.56 -25.61
N LEU A 161 4.88 -12.57 -24.75
CA LEU A 161 4.13 -12.57 -23.50
C LEU A 161 4.63 -11.44 -22.59
N ARG A 162 3.70 -10.70 -22.05
CA ARG A 162 3.91 -9.65 -21.06
C ARG A 162 2.88 -9.80 -19.96
N LYS A 163 3.24 -9.34 -18.77
CA LYS A 163 2.31 -9.34 -17.63
C LYS A 163 2.03 -7.92 -17.17
N ILE A 164 0.82 -7.72 -16.67
CA ILE A 164 0.35 -6.50 -16.04
C ILE A 164 0.06 -6.85 -14.59
N LEU A 165 0.45 -6.00 -13.67
CA LEU A 165 0.07 -6.12 -12.27
C LEU A 165 -1.26 -5.39 -12.06
N ASP A 166 -2.25 -6.08 -11.50
CA ASP A 166 -3.54 -5.50 -11.12
C ASP A 166 -3.76 -5.74 -9.62
N CYS A 167 -3.79 -4.66 -8.84
CA CYS A 167 -3.92 -4.72 -7.39
C CYS A 167 -5.29 -4.23 -6.96
N LYS A 168 -6.00 -5.03 -6.20
CA LYS A 168 -7.32 -4.71 -5.65
C LYS A 168 -7.24 -4.63 -4.13
N LYS A 169 -8.06 -3.76 -3.55
CA LYS A 169 -8.28 -3.72 -2.12
C LYS A 169 -8.89 -5.04 -1.66
N THR A 170 -8.43 -5.52 -0.52
CA THR A 170 -9.10 -6.60 0.21
C THR A 170 -9.49 -6.13 1.61
N ASP A 171 -10.31 -6.90 2.27
CA ASP A 171 -10.46 -6.84 3.72
C ASP A 171 -9.43 -7.74 4.41
N ALA A 172 -9.53 -7.85 5.74
CA ALA A 172 -8.63 -8.70 6.54
C ALA A 172 -8.84 -10.21 6.29
N GLN A 173 -9.98 -10.60 5.74
CA GLN A 173 -10.35 -11.97 5.39
C GLN A 173 -9.92 -12.34 3.96
N GLY A 174 -9.46 -11.35 3.18
CA GLY A 174 -9.02 -11.54 1.80
C GLY A 174 -10.12 -11.36 0.76
N GLU A 175 -11.31 -10.87 1.16
CA GLU A 175 -12.40 -10.59 0.22
C GLU A 175 -12.05 -9.41 -0.69
N LEU A 176 -12.10 -9.66 -2.00
CA LEU A 176 -11.70 -8.69 -3.02
C LEU A 176 -12.73 -7.57 -3.20
N GLY A 177 -12.27 -6.34 -3.08
CA GLY A 177 -13.01 -5.15 -3.49
C GLY A 177 -12.80 -4.80 -4.97
N LYS A 178 -13.52 -3.77 -5.43
CA LYS A 178 -13.42 -3.30 -6.83
C LYS A 178 -12.33 -2.25 -7.04
N SER A 179 -11.95 -1.52 -6.00
CA SER A 179 -10.96 -0.44 -6.07
C SER A 179 -9.55 -0.95 -5.83
N ARG A 180 -8.56 -0.12 -6.16
CA ARG A 180 -7.16 -0.31 -5.73
C ARG A 180 -7.04 -0.28 -4.21
N PRO A 181 -5.95 -0.80 -3.64
CA PRO A 181 -5.71 -0.72 -2.20
C PRO A 181 -5.75 0.74 -1.72
N PHE A 182 -6.53 0.97 -0.67
CA PHE A 182 -6.83 2.32 -0.19
C PHE A 182 -7.12 2.32 1.29
N SER A 183 -6.69 3.38 1.98
CA SER A 183 -7.07 3.66 3.35
C SER A 183 -7.24 5.16 3.58
N ALA A 184 -8.00 5.53 4.61
CA ALA A 184 -8.20 6.91 5.01
C ALA A 184 -8.15 7.03 6.53
N TYR A 185 -7.55 8.13 7.02
CA TYR A 185 -7.39 8.44 8.44
C TYR A 185 -7.65 9.92 8.69
N THR A 186 -8.07 10.27 9.91
CA THR A 186 -8.07 11.65 10.34
C THR A 186 -6.68 12.05 10.84
N LEU A 187 -6.34 13.32 10.69
CA LEU A 187 -5.01 13.84 11.05
C LEU A 187 -4.68 13.70 12.53
N ASP A 188 -5.70 13.80 13.38
CA ASP A 188 -5.59 13.66 14.84
C ASP A 188 -5.29 12.22 15.29
N GLN A 189 -5.64 11.23 14.48
CA GLN A 189 -5.36 9.82 14.76
C GLN A 189 -3.89 9.43 14.56
N LEU A 190 -3.13 10.20 13.76
CA LEU A 190 -1.81 9.79 13.28
C LEU A 190 -0.64 9.91 14.27
N PRO A 191 -0.59 10.88 15.19
CA PRO A 191 0.58 11.12 16.02
C PRO A 191 1.09 9.86 16.72
N GLY A 192 2.35 9.45 16.41
CA GLY A 192 3.00 8.28 16.99
C GLY A 192 2.42 6.93 16.58
N LYS A 193 1.52 6.87 15.60
CA LYS A 193 0.90 5.63 15.11
C LYS A 193 1.64 5.03 13.93
N THR A 194 1.30 3.78 13.61
CA THR A 194 1.83 3.05 12.44
C THR A 194 0.70 2.73 11.48
N VAL A 195 0.85 3.18 10.22
CA VAL A 195 -0.02 2.79 9.10
C VAL A 195 0.72 1.76 8.27
N LYS A 196 0.14 0.57 8.11
CA LYS A 196 0.76 -0.57 7.43
C LYS A 196 -0.05 -0.96 6.19
N MET A 197 0.65 -1.11 5.07
CA MET A 197 0.11 -1.72 3.86
C MET A 197 0.52 -3.20 3.82
N LYS A 198 -0.45 -4.11 3.66
CA LYS A 198 -0.16 -5.52 3.45
C LYS A 198 -0.70 -5.96 2.11
N ILE A 199 0.20 -6.38 1.21
CA ILE A 199 -0.13 -6.86 -0.13
C ILE A 199 0.15 -8.36 -0.20
N THR A 200 -0.78 -9.09 -0.80
CA THR A 200 -0.62 -10.48 -1.17
C THR A 200 -0.58 -10.63 -2.69
N LEU A 201 -0.15 -11.78 -3.18
CA LEU A 201 -0.16 -12.10 -4.59
C LEU A 201 -1.08 -13.30 -4.83
N ALA A 202 -2.04 -13.14 -5.73
CA ALA A 202 -2.92 -14.22 -6.16
C ALA A 202 -2.10 -15.35 -6.79
N LYS A 203 -2.50 -16.59 -6.49
CA LYS A 203 -1.81 -17.79 -7.02
C LYS A 203 -2.04 -17.98 -8.51
N GLU A 204 -3.23 -17.59 -8.98
CA GLU A 204 -3.64 -17.77 -10.37
C GLU A 204 -3.40 -16.49 -11.16
N GLU A 205 -2.90 -16.68 -12.36
CA GLU A 205 -2.81 -15.63 -13.35
C GLU A 205 -4.00 -15.71 -14.32
N ARG A 206 -4.42 -14.56 -14.86
CA ARG A 206 -5.57 -14.48 -15.77
C ARG A 206 -5.24 -13.69 -17.04
N PRO A 207 -6.00 -13.88 -18.13
CA PRO A 207 -5.89 -13.01 -19.29
C PRO A 207 -6.13 -11.53 -18.94
N GLY A 208 -5.30 -10.63 -19.43
CA GLY A 208 -5.45 -9.19 -19.19
C GLY A 208 -6.61 -8.54 -19.94
N TRP A 209 -7.10 -9.19 -20.99
CA TRP A 209 -8.31 -8.81 -21.74
C TRP A 209 -9.15 -10.03 -22.04
N GLY A 210 -10.45 -9.89 -21.84
CA GLY A 210 -11.44 -10.90 -22.21
C GLY A 210 -11.40 -11.20 -23.71
N ASP A 211 -11.89 -12.38 -24.08
CA ASP A 211 -12.02 -12.86 -25.47
C ASP A 211 -10.74 -12.82 -26.29
N THR A 212 -9.58 -12.98 -25.64
CA THR A 212 -8.26 -13.02 -26.32
C THR A 212 -7.47 -14.29 -26.05
N TRP A 213 -7.95 -15.09 -25.11
CA TRP A 213 -7.42 -16.39 -24.71
C TRP A 213 -8.56 -17.34 -24.40
N VAL A 214 -8.34 -18.62 -24.65
CA VAL A 214 -9.27 -19.69 -24.31
C VAL A 214 -8.65 -20.60 -23.27
N GLU A 215 -9.39 -20.83 -22.20
CA GLU A 215 -8.99 -21.79 -21.18
C GLU A 215 -9.13 -23.21 -21.72
N VAL A 216 -8.08 -24.00 -21.53
CA VAL A 216 -7.99 -25.40 -21.97
C VAL A 216 -7.36 -26.24 -20.88
N PRO A 217 -7.46 -27.58 -20.93
CA PRO A 217 -6.69 -28.42 -20.03
C PRO A 217 -5.21 -28.06 -20.06
N GLY A 218 -4.63 -27.75 -18.90
CA GLY A 218 -3.21 -27.34 -18.77
C GLY A 218 -2.93 -25.85 -18.94
N GLY A 219 -3.94 -24.99 -19.18
CA GLY A 219 -3.74 -23.54 -19.20
C GLY A 219 -4.57 -22.80 -20.24
N TRP A 220 -3.92 -21.88 -20.98
CA TRP A 220 -4.58 -20.92 -21.87
C TRP A 220 -3.95 -20.93 -23.25
N LYS A 221 -4.78 -21.00 -24.30
CA LYS A 221 -4.37 -20.85 -25.71
C LYS A 221 -4.70 -19.44 -26.22
N ARG A 222 -3.77 -18.87 -26.97
CA ARG A 222 -3.91 -17.52 -27.54
C ARG A 222 -4.75 -17.58 -28.81
N CYS A 223 -5.85 -16.82 -28.89
CA CYS A 223 -6.65 -16.73 -30.10
C CYS A 223 -5.84 -16.23 -31.29
N MET A 224 -6.17 -16.70 -32.49
CA MET A 224 -5.52 -16.30 -33.72
C MET A 224 -5.88 -14.85 -34.10
N GLY A 225 -7.11 -14.42 -33.85
CA GLY A 225 -7.64 -13.18 -34.35
C GLY A 225 -7.73 -13.19 -35.88
N LYS A 226 -7.54 -12.06 -36.53
CA LYS A 226 -7.52 -11.91 -37.99
C LYS A 226 -6.18 -12.33 -38.62
N GLY A 227 -5.34 -13.07 -37.90
CA GLY A 227 -4.01 -13.51 -38.31
C GLY A 227 -2.90 -12.96 -37.39
N LEU A 228 -1.65 -13.34 -37.67
CA LEU A 228 -0.50 -13.00 -36.82
C LEU A 228 -0.23 -11.51 -36.71
N GLU A 229 -0.67 -10.71 -37.68
CA GLU A 229 -0.53 -9.24 -37.69
C GLU A 229 -1.53 -8.57 -36.73
N ASP A 230 -2.61 -9.28 -36.36
CA ASP A 230 -3.59 -8.76 -35.40
C ASP A 230 -3.03 -8.83 -33.98
N GLN A 231 -2.56 -7.68 -33.49
CA GLN A 231 -1.97 -7.60 -32.15
C GLN A 231 -3.01 -7.79 -31.03
N ARG A 232 -4.25 -7.44 -31.27
CA ARG A 232 -5.34 -7.63 -30.29
C ARG A 232 -5.77 -9.09 -30.25
N ALA A 233 -5.95 -9.68 -31.41
CA ALA A 233 -6.32 -11.07 -31.63
C ALA A 233 -7.44 -11.52 -30.73
N TYR A 234 -8.59 -10.84 -30.82
CA TYR A 234 -9.81 -11.32 -30.22
C TYR A 234 -10.23 -12.64 -30.84
N CYS A 235 -10.86 -13.51 -30.05
CA CYS A 235 -11.35 -14.78 -30.57
C CYS A 235 -12.50 -14.58 -31.55
N ASP A 236 -13.38 -13.59 -31.29
CA ASP A 236 -14.50 -13.20 -32.17
C ASP A 236 -15.37 -14.42 -32.57
N GLY A 237 -15.59 -15.34 -31.61
CA GLY A 237 -16.34 -16.58 -31.86
C GLY A 237 -15.55 -17.75 -32.44
N ASN A 238 -14.29 -17.53 -32.85
CA ASN A 238 -13.38 -18.59 -33.24
C ASN A 238 -12.56 -19.06 -32.05
N TYR A 239 -12.98 -20.15 -31.43
CA TYR A 239 -12.35 -20.75 -30.26
C TYR A 239 -11.61 -22.05 -30.60
N THR A 240 -11.27 -22.25 -31.87
CA THR A 240 -10.57 -23.44 -32.39
C THR A 240 -9.22 -23.13 -33.00
N ASP A 241 -9.05 -21.94 -33.57
CA ASP A 241 -7.79 -21.53 -34.20
C ASP A 241 -6.96 -20.69 -33.25
N PHE A 242 -5.79 -21.19 -32.94
CA PHE A 242 -4.88 -20.58 -31.96
C PHE A 242 -3.55 -20.17 -32.58
N SER A 243 -2.96 -19.14 -32.04
CA SER A 243 -1.60 -18.75 -32.39
C SER A 243 -0.62 -19.20 -31.34
N HIS A 244 0.61 -19.40 -31.77
CA HIS A 244 1.75 -19.43 -30.87
C HIS A 244 2.04 -18.03 -30.30
N PHE A 245 2.81 -18.00 -29.22
CA PHE A 245 3.34 -16.78 -28.61
C PHE A 245 4.76 -17.04 -28.09
N LYS A 246 5.51 -15.98 -27.88
CA LYS A 246 6.90 -16.06 -27.40
C LYS A 246 6.96 -15.70 -25.91
N MET A 247 7.54 -16.58 -25.11
CA MET A 247 7.82 -16.30 -23.70
C MET A 247 8.96 -15.29 -23.57
N PRO A 248 9.10 -14.59 -22.40
CA PRO A 248 10.22 -13.69 -22.16
C PRO A 248 11.59 -14.33 -22.32
N ASP A 249 11.73 -15.62 -21.98
CA ASP A 249 12.95 -16.41 -22.14
C ASP A 249 13.24 -16.85 -23.58
N GLY A 250 12.40 -16.45 -24.53
CA GLY A 250 12.57 -16.70 -25.96
C GLY A 250 11.89 -17.97 -26.47
N ARG A 251 11.36 -18.85 -25.64
CA ARG A 251 10.63 -20.06 -26.07
C ARG A 251 9.37 -19.69 -26.82
N ILE A 252 9.04 -20.49 -27.84
CA ILE A 252 7.77 -20.38 -28.58
C ILE A 252 6.80 -21.40 -27.97
N CYS A 253 5.64 -20.93 -27.55
CA CYS A 253 4.68 -21.71 -26.79
C CYS A 253 3.30 -21.66 -27.42
N THR A 254 2.50 -22.71 -27.20
CA THR A 254 1.10 -22.82 -27.62
C THR A 254 0.13 -22.79 -26.44
N ILE A 255 0.59 -23.19 -25.27
CA ILE A 255 -0.20 -23.14 -24.02
C ILE A 255 0.55 -22.34 -22.95
N TYR A 256 -0.12 -21.42 -22.29
CA TYR A 256 0.40 -20.68 -21.14
C TYR A 256 -0.19 -21.27 -19.84
N PRO A 257 0.56 -21.45 -18.73
CA PRO A 257 1.98 -21.13 -18.57
C PRO A 257 2.93 -22.27 -18.96
N GLY A 258 2.43 -23.45 -19.25
CA GLY A 258 3.21 -24.68 -19.44
C GLY A 258 4.15 -24.67 -20.64
N CYS A 259 3.88 -23.85 -21.66
CA CYS A 259 4.62 -23.71 -22.91
C CYS A 259 4.41 -24.82 -23.97
N THR A 260 4.06 -26.02 -23.59
CA THR A 260 3.82 -27.15 -24.51
C THR A 260 2.43 -27.73 -24.34
N GLU A 261 1.92 -28.35 -25.41
CA GLU A 261 0.76 -29.22 -25.35
C GLU A 261 1.09 -30.56 -24.71
#